data_9f78b2c073a074934f9a40cd3544e92f
#
_entry.id   9f78b2c073a074934f9a40cd3544e92f
#
_cell.length_a   1.000
_cell.length_b   1.000
_cell.length_c   1.000
_cell.angle_alpha   90.00
_cell.angle_beta   90.00
_cell.angle_gamma   90.00
#
_symmetry.space_group_name_H-M   'P 1'
#
loop_
_entity.id
_entity.type
_entity.pdbx_description
1 polymer ?
#
loop_
_entity_poly.entity_id
_entity_poly.type
_entity_poly.pdbx_seq_one_letter_code
_entity_poly.pdbx_strand_id
1 'polypeptide(L)'
;MAKELKDLTKRADNYSQWYNDLIVKADLAEQSAVRGCMVIKPYGYAIWEKMQAQMDKMFKETGVQNAYFPLLIPKSFLSREAEHVEGFAKECAVVTHYRLRAKEDKSGVEVDPAAKLEEELIVR
;
A
#
# COMPACT_ATOMS: atom_id res chain seq x y z
N MET A 1 35.65 -18.90 7.41
CA MET A 1 35.56 -17.44 7.51
C MET A 1 34.42 -17.01 6.60
N ALA A 2 33.34 -16.47 7.15
CA ALA A 2 32.26 -15.93 6.35
C ALA A 2 32.81 -14.76 5.54
N LYS A 3 32.60 -14.78 4.21
CA LYS A 3 32.94 -13.69 3.31
C LYS A 3 32.19 -12.46 3.77
N GLU A 4 32.87 -11.42 4.30
CA GLU A 4 32.21 -10.15 4.62
C GLU A 4 31.48 -9.68 3.35
N LEU A 5 30.17 -9.50 3.46
CA LEU A 5 29.38 -8.92 2.40
C LEU A 5 29.85 -7.46 2.25
N LYS A 6 30.69 -7.23 1.24
CA LYS A 6 31.04 -5.85 0.85
C LYS A 6 29.75 -5.11 0.56
N ASP A 7 29.63 -3.89 1.04
CA ASP A 7 28.50 -2.97 0.83
C ASP A 7 27.23 -3.22 1.69
N LEU A 8 27.31 -3.95 2.78
CA LEU A 8 26.25 -4.00 3.78
C LEU A 8 26.70 -3.22 5.03
N THR A 9 25.92 -2.24 5.42
CA THR A 9 26.16 -1.50 6.66
C THR A 9 26.15 -2.46 7.86
N LYS A 10 27.09 -2.30 8.80
CA LYS A 10 27.09 -3.16 9.99
C LYS A 10 25.91 -2.79 10.88
N ARG A 11 25.19 -3.80 11.35
CA ARG A 11 24.04 -3.62 12.24
C ARG A 11 24.36 -2.81 13.51
N ALA A 12 25.55 -2.99 14.06
CA ALA A 12 26.01 -2.27 15.24
C ALA A 12 26.29 -0.79 14.99
N ASP A 13 26.69 -0.43 13.76
CA ASP A 13 27.07 0.94 13.40
C ASP A 13 25.84 1.78 13.05
N ASN A 14 24.89 1.22 12.29
CA ASN A 14 23.65 1.89 11.94
C ASN A 14 22.57 0.85 11.61
N TYR A 15 21.66 0.62 12.57
CA TYR A 15 20.60 -0.38 12.44
C TYR A 15 19.62 -0.08 11.28
N SER A 16 19.19 1.18 11.14
CA SER A 16 18.23 1.58 10.12
C SER A 16 18.81 1.41 8.72
N GLN A 17 20.06 1.81 8.52
CA GLN A 17 20.72 1.64 7.23
C GLN A 17 20.98 0.16 6.92
N TRP A 18 21.45 -0.61 7.90
CA TRP A 18 21.60 -2.05 7.77
C TRP A 18 20.30 -2.73 7.33
N TYR A 19 19.17 -2.36 7.93
CA TYR A 19 17.86 -2.93 7.59
C TYR A 19 17.49 -2.62 6.13
N ASN A 20 17.65 -1.38 5.69
CA ASN A 20 17.37 -0.97 4.32
C ASN A 20 18.30 -1.66 3.31
N ASP A 21 19.60 -1.72 3.59
CA ASP A 21 20.57 -2.42 2.76
C ASP A 21 20.21 -3.91 2.63
N LEU A 22 19.79 -4.54 3.72
CA LEU A 22 19.40 -5.94 3.75
C LEU A 22 18.20 -6.21 2.83
N ILE A 23 17.16 -5.38 2.90
CA ILE A 23 15.95 -5.50 2.07
C ILE A 23 16.33 -5.45 0.57
N VAL A 24 17.15 -4.48 0.19
CA VAL A 24 17.59 -4.29 -1.19
C VAL A 24 18.51 -5.44 -1.64
N LYS A 25 19.51 -5.79 -0.82
CA LYS A 25 20.50 -6.84 -1.15
C LYS A 25 19.91 -8.24 -1.21
N ALA A 26 18.90 -8.52 -0.39
CA ALA A 26 18.16 -9.79 -0.40
C ALA A 26 17.03 -9.83 -1.43
N ASP A 27 16.90 -8.80 -2.25
CA ASP A 27 15.87 -8.67 -3.30
C ASP A 27 14.43 -8.86 -2.78
N LEU A 28 14.16 -8.26 -1.60
CA LEU A 28 12.86 -8.40 -0.94
C LEU A 28 11.85 -7.35 -1.36
N ALA A 29 12.31 -6.12 -1.57
CA ALA A 29 11.46 -4.99 -1.99
C ALA A 29 12.28 -3.91 -2.70
N GLU A 30 11.58 -3.06 -3.46
CA GLU A 30 12.16 -1.89 -4.13
C GLU A 30 11.17 -0.72 -4.13
N GLN A 31 11.68 0.49 -4.37
CA GLN A 31 10.84 1.68 -4.49
C GLN A 31 10.03 1.63 -5.79
N SER A 32 8.74 1.98 -5.69
CA SER A 32 7.92 2.19 -6.89
C SER A 32 8.06 3.62 -7.43
N ALA A 33 7.43 3.89 -8.57
CA ALA A 33 7.34 5.23 -9.13
C ALA A 33 6.53 6.20 -8.24
N VAL A 34 5.73 5.68 -7.31
CA VAL A 34 4.93 6.48 -6.38
C VAL A 34 5.64 6.55 -5.04
N ARG A 35 5.96 7.78 -4.61
CA ARG A 35 6.64 8.01 -3.32
C ARG A 35 5.85 7.39 -2.16
N GLY A 36 6.54 6.64 -1.31
CA GLY A 36 5.94 5.96 -0.16
C GLY A 36 5.27 4.63 -0.48
N CYS A 37 5.17 4.25 -1.77
CA CYS A 37 4.69 2.95 -2.19
C CYS A 37 5.87 2.07 -2.62
N MET A 38 5.92 0.85 -2.14
CA MET A 38 6.99 -0.10 -2.47
C MET A 38 6.46 -1.27 -3.30
N VAL A 39 7.31 -1.79 -4.17
CA VAL A 39 7.09 -3.09 -4.83
C VAL A 39 7.67 -4.15 -3.92
N ILE A 40 6.84 -5.03 -3.40
CA ILE A 40 7.30 -6.20 -2.63
C ILE A 40 7.58 -7.32 -3.62
N LYS A 41 8.84 -7.74 -3.68
CA LYS A 41 9.34 -8.73 -4.63
C LYS A 41 9.02 -10.17 -4.17
N PRO A 42 9.17 -11.18 -5.03
CA PRO A 42 8.73 -12.55 -4.71
C PRO A 42 9.28 -13.11 -3.41
N TYR A 43 10.54 -12.90 -3.07
CA TYR A 43 11.09 -13.38 -1.80
C TYR A 43 10.48 -12.68 -0.58
N GLY A 44 10.28 -11.36 -0.65
CA GLY A 44 9.61 -10.60 0.40
C GLY A 44 8.14 -10.99 0.52
N TYR A 45 7.46 -11.15 -0.61
CA TYR A 45 6.05 -11.54 -0.63
C TYR A 45 5.82 -12.96 -0.10
N ALA A 46 6.73 -13.90 -0.39
CA ALA A 46 6.66 -15.25 0.17
C ALA A 46 6.73 -15.29 1.71
N ILE A 47 7.43 -14.35 2.34
CA ILE A 47 7.43 -14.19 3.80
C ILE A 47 6.04 -13.75 4.27
N TRP A 48 5.47 -12.74 3.59
CA TRP A 48 4.14 -12.23 3.86
C TRP A 48 3.06 -13.33 3.74
N GLU A 49 3.06 -14.10 2.65
CA GLU A 49 2.11 -15.18 2.41
C GLU A 49 2.13 -16.22 3.54
N LYS A 50 3.31 -16.59 4.04
CA LYS A 50 3.45 -17.53 5.15
C LYS A 50 2.88 -16.97 6.45
N MET A 51 3.15 -15.70 6.76
CA MET A 51 2.59 -15.04 7.93
C MET A 51 1.06 -14.93 7.82
N GLN A 52 0.55 -14.49 6.68
CA GLN A 52 -0.88 -14.37 6.41
C GLN A 52 -1.60 -15.72 6.56
N ALA A 53 -1.05 -16.77 5.96
CA ALA A 53 -1.65 -18.11 6.04
C ALA A 53 -1.72 -18.64 7.49
N GLN A 54 -0.67 -18.41 8.28
CA GLN A 54 -0.66 -18.82 9.68
C GLN A 54 -1.67 -18.02 10.52
N MET A 55 -1.73 -16.71 10.33
CA MET A 55 -2.68 -15.84 11.04
C MET A 55 -4.13 -16.15 10.65
N ASP A 56 -4.40 -16.33 9.36
CA ASP A 56 -5.73 -16.68 8.85
C ASP A 56 -6.22 -18.01 9.46
N LYS A 57 -5.34 -19.00 9.54
CA LYS A 57 -5.64 -20.26 10.22
C LYS A 57 -6.03 -20.05 11.68
N MET A 58 -5.24 -19.28 12.42
CA MET A 58 -5.50 -18.99 13.84
C MET A 58 -6.84 -18.27 14.05
N PHE A 59 -7.19 -17.31 13.19
CA PHE A 59 -8.48 -16.62 13.26
C PHE A 59 -9.64 -17.57 12.96
N LYS A 60 -9.52 -18.43 11.97
CA LYS A 60 -10.56 -19.42 11.63
C LYS A 60 -10.78 -20.45 12.75
N GLU A 61 -9.75 -20.82 13.48
CA GLU A 61 -9.85 -21.70 14.67
C GLU A 61 -10.72 -21.07 15.78
N THR A 62 -10.87 -19.75 15.81
CA THR A 62 -11.77 -19.04 16.75
C THR A 62 -13.19 -18.86 16.21
N GLY A 63 -13.52 -19.43 15.05
CA GLY A 63 -14.85 -19.33 14.42
C GLY A 63 -15.05 -18.09 13.52
N VAL A 64 -14.02 -17.27 13.33
CA VAL A 64 -14.06 -16.11 12.42
C VAL A 64 -14.13 -16.58 10.98
N GLN A 65 -14.94 -15.90 10.17
CA GLN A 65 -15.08 -16.13 8.74
C GLN A 65 -14.56 -14.93 7.94
N ASN A 66 -13.87 -15.21 6.83
CA ASN A 66 -13.36 -14.18 5.95
C ASN A 66 -14.50 -13.54 5.15
N ALA A 67 -14.47 -12.22 5.01
CA ALA A 67 -15.31 -11.47 4.10
C ALA A 67 -14.46 -10.51 3.27
N TYR A 68 -14.92 -10.20 2.07
CA TYR A 68 -14.27 -9.22 1.20
C TYR A 68 -15.15 -7.98 1.06
N PHE A 69 -14.60 -6.83 1.43
CA PHE A 69 -15.26 -5.54 1.29
C PHE A 69 -14.68 -4.78 0.09
N PRO A 70 -15.48 -3.95 -0.61
CA PRO A 70 -15.01 -3.13 -1.72
C PRO A 70 -13.81 -2.25 -1.32
N LEU A 71 -12.89 -2.05 -2.26
CA LEU A 71 -11.74 -1.16 -2.09
C LEU A 71 -12.18 0.30 -1.98
N LEU A 72 -13.20 0.68 -2.76
CA LEU A 72 -13.73 2.03 -2.83
C LEU A 72 -14.94 2.15 -1.91
N ILE A 73 -14.95 3.19 -1.08
CA ILE A 73 -16.07 3.50 -0.18
C ILE A 73 -16.55 4.94 -0.42
N PRO A 74 -17.86 5.21 -0.31
CA PRO A 74 -18.41 6.56 -0.40
C PRO A 74 -17.81 7.49 0.66
N LYS A 75 -17.43 8.70 0.27
CA LYS A 75 -16.88 9.70 1.19
C LYS A 75 -17.84 10.04 2.34
N SER A 76 -19.15 9.96 2.09
CA SER A 76 -20.18 10.16 3.11
C SER A 76 -20.09 9.21 4.29
N PHE A 77 -19.56 7.99 4.10
CA PHE A 77 -19.36 7.03 5.19
C PHE A 77 -18.30 7.52 6.18
N LEU A 78 -17.18 8.07 5.67
CA LEU A 78 -16.15 8.66 6.53
C LEU A 78 -16.62 9.92 7.25
N SER A 79 -17.54 10.69 6.66
CA SER A 79 -18.10 11.87 7.31
C SER A 79 -18.90 11.50 8.56
N ARG A 80 -19.63 10.38 8.51
CA ARG A 80 -20.36 9.85 9.68
C ARG A 80 -19.41 9.36 10.78
N GLU A 81 -18.34 8.67 10.40
CA GLU A 81 -17.33 8.20 11.35
C GLU A 81 -16.55 9.36 12.00
N ALA A 82 -16.25 10.41 11.24
CA ALA A 82 -15.54 11.59 11.74
C ALA A 82 -16.29 12.34 12.84
N GLU A 83 -17.61 12.21 12.90
CA GLU A 83 -18.45 12.77 13.99
C GLU A 83 -18.27 12.00 15.30
N HIS A 84 -17.78 10.75 15.24
CA HIS A 84 -17.69 9.84 16.39
C HIS A 84 -16.25 9.61 16.88
N VAL A 85 -15.24 9.91 16.06
CA VAL A 85 -13.83 9.60 16.35
C VAL A 85 -12.98 10.87 16.31
N GLU A 86 -12.65 11.41 17.47
CA GLU A 86 -11.63 12.46 17.60
C GLU A 86 -10.27 11.93 17.11
N GLY A 87 -9.62 12.66 16.21
CA GLY A 87 -8.26 12.32 15.72
C GLY A 87 -8.21 11.30 14.58
N PHE A 88 -9.34 10.98 13.95
CA PHE A 88 -9.35 10.13 12.77
C PHE A 88 -8.46 10.72 11.66
N ALA A 89 -7.47 9.95 11.20
CA ALA A 89 -6.55 10.36 10.14
C ALA A 89 -7.32 10.68 8.86
N LYS A 90 -7.14 11.90 8.34
CA LYS A 90 -7.85 12.39 7.15
C LYS A 90 -7.02 12.25 5.87
N GLU A 91 -5.85 11.62 5.96
CA GLU A 91 -4.98 11.40 4.81
C GLU A 91 -5.41 10.13 4.08
N CYS A 92 -5.98 10.29 2.88
CA CYS A 92 -6.44 9.19 2.04
C CYS A 92 -6.42 9.60 0.57
N ALA A 93 -6.39 8.61 -0.32
CA ALA A 93 -6.59 8.85 -1.74
C ALA A 93 -8.08 9.01 -2.03
N VAL A 94 -8.43 10.11 -2.71
CA VAL A 94 -9.80 10.43 -3.10
C VAL A 94 -9.96 10.27 -4.60
N VAL A 95 -10.93 9.45 -5.02
CA VAL A 95 -11.29 9.27 -6.43
C VAL A 95 -12.41 10.24 -6.78
N THR A 96 -12.14 11.17 -7.65
CA THR A 96 -13.06 12.26 -8.05
C THR A 96 -13.68 12.06 -9.42
N HIS A 97 -13.03 11.26 -10.29
CA HIS A 97 -13.45 11.01 -11.66
C HIS A 97 -13.29 9.53 -12.02
N TYR A 98 -14.08 9.06 -12.99
CA TYR A 98 -14.08 7.67 -13.42
C TYR A 98 -13.48 7.42 -14.81
N ARG A 99 -13.02 8.48 -15.51
CA ARG A 99 -12.49 8.36 -16.86
C ARG A 99 -11.30 9.27 -17.11
N LEU A 100 -10.36 8.78 -17.91
CA LEU A 100 -9.29 9.56 -18.52
C LEU A 100 -9.60 9.77 -20.01
N ARG A 101 -9.11 10.86 -20.58
CA ARG A 101 -9.13 11.13 -22.02
C ARG A 101 -7.73 11.43 -22.53
N ALA A 102 -7.49 11.24 -23.81
CA ALA A 102 -6.26 11.70 -24.43
C ALA A 102 -6.21 13.24 -24.44
N LYS A 103 -5.04 13.78 -24.18
CA LYS A 103 -4.80 15.21 -24.34
C LYS A 103 -4.88 15.60 -25.82
N GLU A 104 -5.28 16.84 -26.09
CA GLU A 104 -5.41 17.36 -27.49
C GLU A 104 -4.08 17.33 -28.23
N ASP A 105 -2.98 17.59 -27.55
CA ASP A 105 -1.61 17.55 -28.09
C ASP A 105 -1.03 16.13 -28.24
N LYS A 106 -1.80 15.10 -27.89
CA LYS A 106 -1.39 13.69 -27.87
C LYS A 106 -0.18 13.36 -26.98
N SER A 107 0.18 14.24 -26.05
CA SER A 107 1.33 14.06 -25.13
C SER A 107 1.04 13.08 -23.98
N GLY A 108 -0.16 12.51 -23.90
CA GLY A 108 -0.54 11.58 -22.85
C GLY A 108 -2.04 11.62 -22.54
N VAL A 109 -2.37 11.32 -21.30
CA VAL A 109 -3.76 11.29 -20.80
C VAL A 109 -3.97 12.36 -19.73
N GLU A 110 -5.20 12.81 -19.61
CA GLU A 110 -5.64 13.71 -18.54
C GLU A 110 -6.98 13.25 -17.99
N VAL A 111 -7.35 13.76 -16.83
CA VAL A 111 -8.68 13.51 -16.25
C VAL A 111 -9.74 14.16 -17.12
N ASP A 112 -10.78 13.41 -17.49
CA ASP A 112 -11.92 13.96 -18.24
C ASP A 112 -12.83 14.76 -17.30
N PRO A 113 -12.94 16.10 -17.48
CA PRO A 113 -13.79 16.93 -16.60
C PRO A 113 -15.27 16.56 -16.64
N ALA A 114 -15.74 15.97 -17.76
CA ALA A 114 -17.13 15.53 -17.90
C ALA A 114 -17.43 14.23 -17.16
N ALA A 115 -16.39 13.52 -16.67
CA ALA A 115 -16.52 12.24 -15.99
C ALA A 115 -16.36 12.36 -14.47
N LYS A 116 -16.75 13.49 -13.89
CA LYS A 116 -16.74 13.71 -12.45
C LYS A 116 -17.79 12.81 -11.76
N LEU A 117 -17.39 12.19 -10.66
CA LEU A 117 -18.31 11.42 -9.82
C LEU A 117 -19.31 12.35 -9.10
N GLU A 118 -20.55 11.93 -8.99
CA GLU A 118 -21.55 12.63 -8.19
C GLU A 118 -21.19 12.59 -6.69
N GLU A 119 -20.72 11.45 -6.22
CA GLU A 119 -20.15 11.27 -4.90
C GLU A 119 -18.69 10.83 -5.02
N GLU A 120 -17.77 11.53 -4.37
CA GLU A 120 -16.38 11.17 -4.30
C GLU A 120 -16.17 9.87 -3.52
N LEU A 121 -15.24 9.04 -3.97
CA LEU A 121 -14.92 7.77 -3.35
C LEU A 121 -13.55 7.85 -2.67
N ILE A 122 -13.41 7.10 -1.59
CA ILE A 122 -12.16 6.98 -0.84
C ILE A 122 -11.55 5.61 -1.12
N VAL A 123 -10.25 5.56 -1.34
CA VAL A 123 -9.50 4.30 -1.38
C VAL A 123 -9.21 3.87 0.05
N ARG A 124 -9.68 2.67 0.40
CA ARG A 124 -9.48 2.04 1.71
C ARG A 124 -8.03 1.63 1.92
#